data_ada08375ccfa6d29c6b5f90d9861568d
#
_entry.id   ada08375ccfa6d29c6b5f90d9861568d
#
_cell.length_a   1.000
_cell.length_b   1.000
_cell.length_c   1.000
_cell.angle_alpha   90.00
_cell.angle_beta   90.00
_cell.angle_gamma   90.00
#
_symmetry.space_group_name_H-M   'P 1'
#
loop_
_entity.id
_entity.type
_entity.pdbx_description
1 polymer ?
#
loop_
_entity_poly.entity_id
_entity_poly.type
_entity_poly.pdbx_seq_one_letter_code
_entity_poly.pdbx_strand_id
1 'polypeptide(L)'
;MSRLESMRRRLSAQIDGLNWASKSVADMPGDVLELGLGNGRTFDHLRERMPDRRIWVIDRVLKPHPSCIPPEDDFLLGEADDMLTELASRGAKMVLAHYDFGFGVKELDVEEGARLSPFIAPLMHPGGLIVSQQPLIGFTQITGPDTIDPERYLFYRAP
;
A
#
# COMPACT_ATOMS: atom_id res chain seq x y z
N MET A 1 5.33 -26.01 -6.88
CA MET A 1 5.07 -25.25 -5.63
C MET A 1 3.58 -25.36 -5.29
N SER A 2 3.26 -25.77 -4.08
CA SER A 2 1.87 -25.88 -3.63
C SER A 2 1.23 -24.51 -3.42
N ARG A 3 -0.12 -24.47 -3.41
CA ARG A 3 -0.85 -23.23 -3.08
C ARG A 3 -0.52 -22.72 -1.67
N LEU A 4 -0.27 -23.62 -0.74
CA LEU A 4 0.11 -23.28 0.63
C LEU A 4 1.49 -22.63 0.68
N GLU A 5 2.46 -23.16 -0.05
CA GLU A 5 3.80 -22.57 -0.15
C GLU A 5 3.75 -21.20 -0.83
N SER A 6 2.93 -21.05 -1.87
CA SER A 6 2.71 -19.75 -2.53
C SER A 6 2.11 -18.73 -1.57
N MET A 7 1.13 -19.13 -0.77
CA MET A 7 0.54 -18.27 0.26
C MET A 7 1.57 -17.86 1.31
N ARG A 8 2.35 -18.81 1.83
CA ARG A 8 3.42 -18.53 2.79
C ARG A 8 4.42 -17.51 2.24
N ARG A 9 4.88 -17.70 0.99
CA ARG A 9 5.82 -16.76 0.35
C ARG A 9 5.22 -15.36 0.20
N ARG A 10 3.93 -15.29 -0.16
CA ARG A 10 3.22 -14.01 -0.24
C ARG A 10 3.18 -13.30 1.11
N LEU A 11 2.75 -13.99 2.16
CA LEU A 11 2.65 -13.41 3.50
C LEU A 11 4.02 -13.00 4.04
N SER A 12 5.06 -13.81 3.84
CA SER A 12 6.43 -13.46 4.22
C SER A 12 6.90 -12.18 3.51
N ALA A 13 6.65 -12.07 2.21
CA ALA A 13 7.02 -10.89 1.44
C ALA A 13 6.28 -9.62 1.93
N GLN A 14 4.99 -9.72 2.28
CA GLN A 14 4.23 -8.63 2.87
C GLN A 14 4.85 -8.18 4.20
N ILE A 15 5.13 -9.11 5.10
CA ILE A 15 5.75 -8.81 6.40
C ILE A 15 7.11 -8.14 6.22
N ASP A 16 7.99 -8.75 5.46
CA ASP A 16 9.37 -8.26 5.26
C ASP A 16 9.38 -6.90 4.55
N GLY A 17 8.55 -6.73 3.52
CA GLY A 17 8.45 -5.48 2.76
C GLY A 17 7.92 -4.33 3.60
N LEU A 18 6.86 -4.54 4.36
CA LEU A 18 6.28 -3.52 5.23
C LEU A 18 7.19 -3.20 6.43
N ASN A 19 7.87 -4.19 7.00
CA ASN A 19 8.87 -3.96 8.05
C ASN A 19 10.03 -3.10 7.54
N TRP A 20 10.55 -3.42 6.37
CA TRP A 20 11.63 -2.66 5.75
C TRP A 20 11.19 -1.23 5.42
N ALA A 21 10.02 -1.06 4.80
CA ALA A 21 9.50 0.24 4.43
C ALA A 21 9.22 1.12 5.66
N SER A 22 8.59 0.57 6.71
CA SER A 22 8.32 1.28 7.96
C SER A 22 9.58 1.84 8.61
N LYS A 23 10.66 1.04 8.64
CA LYS A 23 11.97 1.48 9.15
C LYS A 23 12.59 2.55 8.27
N SER A 24 12.49 2.38 6.95
CA SER A 24 13.10 3.31 5.98
C SER A 24 12.50 4.72 6.03
N VAL A 25 11.26 4.86 6.45
CA VAL A 25 10.56 6.16 6.55
C VAL A 25 10.38 6.66 7.99
N ALA A 26 11.01 5.99 8.97
CA ALA A 26 10.78 6.26 10.39
C ALA A 26 10.99 7.74 10.76
N ASP A 27 12.02 8.39 10.21
CA ASP A 27 12.37 9.77 10.50
C ASP A 27 11.72 10.80 9.55
N MET A 28 10.89 10.35 8.61
CA MET A 28 10.20 11.25 7.66
C MET A 28 8.79 11.59 8.17
N PRO A 29 8.32 12.83 7.97
CA PRO A 29 6.94 13.19 8.31
C PRO A 29 5.95 12.64 7.28
N GLY A 30 4.72 12.43 7.70
CA GLY A 30 3.62 12.02 6.82
C GLY A 30 2.82 10.84 7.37
N ASP A 31 1.66 10.67 6.78
CA ASP A 31 0.73 9.57 7.09
C ASP A 31 1.07 8.32 6.26
N VAL A 32 0.28 7.28 6.45
CA VAL A 32 0.38 6.03 5.70
C VAL A 32 -0.90 5.82 4.90
N LEU A 33 -0.78 5.27 3.70
CA LEU A 33 -1.92 4.87 2.87
C LEU A 33 -1.93 3.35 2.68
N GLU A 34 -3.04 2.72 3.05
CA GLU A 34 -3.37 1.34 2.66
C GLU A 34 -4.41 1.38 1.54
N LEU A 35 -4.00 1.02 0.34
CA LEU A 35 -4.87 0.97 -0.83
C LEU A 35 -5.26 -0.49 -1.11
N GLY A 36 -6.50 -0.84 -0.74
CA GLY A 36 -7.01 -2.20 -0.69
C GLY A 36 -6.92 -2.79 0.72
N LEU A 37 -8.05 -2.90 1.42
CA LEU A 37 -8.11 -3.44 2.79
C LEU A 37 -8.21 -4.96 2.83
N GLY A 38 -9.11 -5.52 2.01
CA GLY A 38 -9.39 -6.95 2.01
C GLY A 38 -9.72 -7.47 3.42
N ASN A 39 -8.99 -8.49 3.86
CA ASN A 39 -9.14 -9.06 5.21
C ASN A 39 -8.55 -8.18 6.31
N GLY A 40 -7.73 -7.17 5.98
CA GLY A 40 -7.14 -6.23 6.92
C GLY A 40 -5.81 -6.64 7.54
N ARG A 41 -5.18 -7.71 7.05
CA ARG A 41 -3.91 -8.22 7.64
C ARG A 41 -2.75 -7.24 7.51
N THR A 42 -2.59 -6.64 6.35
CA THR A 42 -1.51 -5.67 6.12
C THR A 42 -1.78 -4.34 6.82
N PHE A 43 -3.03 -3.89 6.87
CA PHE A 43 -3.43 -2.76 7.71
C PHE A 43 -3.11 -3.00 9.19
N ASP A 44 -3.49 -4.17 9.72
CA ASP A 44 -3.20 -4.56 11.10
C ASP A 44 -1.70 -4.58 11.39
N HIS A 45 -0.91 -5.11 10.47
CA HIS A 45 0.55 -5.12 10.57
C HIS A 45 1.14 -3.71 10.55
N LEU A 46 0.66 -2.84 9.67
CA LEU A 46 1.11 -1.45 9.57
C LEU A 46 0.82 -0.66 10.85
N ARG A 47 -0.38 -0.78 11.42
CA ARG A 47 -0.70 -0.07 12.67
C ARG A 47 0.15 -0.52 13.86
N GLU A 48 0.58 -1.79 13.89
CA GLU A 48 1.53 -2.27 14.90
C GLU A 48 2.95 -1.74 14.69
N ARG A 49 3.38 -1.60 13.43
CA ARG A 49 4.72 -1.11 13.09
C ARG A 49 4.85 0.40 13.17
N MET A 50 3.74 1.11 12.98
CA MET A 50 3.70 2.57 12.91
C MET A 50 2.56 3.14 13.80
N PRO A 51 2.58 2.85 15.12
CA PRO A 51 1.45 3.15 16.01
C PRO A 51 1.18 4.65 16.18
N ASP A 52 2.17 5.49 15.92
CA ASP A 52 2.06 6.95 16.04
C ASP A 52 1.66 7.65 14.73
N ARG A 53 1.36 6.87 13.69
CA ARG A 53 0.98 7.42 12.38
C ARG A 53 -0.48 7.13 12.06
N ARG A 54 -1.13 8.10 11.46
CA ARG A 54 -2.44 7.90 10.86
C ARG A 54 -2.30 7.02 9.63
N ILE A 55 -3.19 6.04 9.50
CA ILE A 55 -3.24 5.13 8.35
C ILE A 55 -4.58 5.34 7.67
N TRP A 56 -4.54 5.96 6.50
CA TRP A 56 -5.69 6.09 5.62
C TRP A 56 -5.92 4.79 4.87
N VAL A 57 -7.16 4.34 4.81
CA VAL A 57 -7.53 3.08 4.15
C VAL A 57 -8.58 3.34 3.09
N ILE A 58 -8.34 2.87 1.88
CA ILE A 58 -9.28 2.98 0.76
C ILE A 58 -9.68 1.58 0.29
N ASP A 59 -10.98 1.31 0.21
CA ASP A 59 -11.51 0.10 -0.41
C ASP A 59 -12.96 0.35 -0.88
N ARG A 60 -13.39 -0.43 -1.86
CA ARG A 60 -14.78 -0.44 -2.32
C ARG A 60 -15.73 -1.17 -1.36
N VAL A 61 -15.17 -1.99 -0.48
CA VAL A 61 -15.91 -2.85 0.45
C VAL A 61 -15.26 -2.81 1.82
N LEU A 62 -16.06 -2.73 2.87
CA LEU A 62 -15.59 -2.86 4.25
C LEU A 62 -15.93 -4.26 4.78
N LYS A 63 -15.02 -5.21 4.59
CA LYS A 63 -15.15 -6.60 5.05
C LYS A 63 -13.86 -7.18 5.65
N PRO A 64 -13.17 -6.46 6.56
CA PRO A 64 -11.99 -7.01 7.20
C PRO A 64 -12.38 -8.04 8.28
N HIS A 65 -11.37 -8.76 8.77
CA HIS A 65 -11.52 -9.50 10.02
C HIS A 65 -11.96 -8.54 11.15
N PRO A 66 -12.84 -8.95 12.09
CA PRO A 66 -13.33 -8.06 13.15
C PRO A 66 -12.26 -7.36 14.00
N SER A 67 -11.07 -7.96 14.15
CA SER A 67 -9.93 -7.36 14.84
C SER A 67 -9.13 -6.36 13.99
N CYS A 68 -9.44 -6.21 12.70
CA CYS A 68 -8.69 -5.42 11.73
C CYS A 68 -9.54 -4.29 11.10
N ILE A 69 -10.56 -3.82 11.82
CA ILE A 69 -11.43 -2.73 11.35
C ILE A 69 -10.68 -1.40 11.55
N PRO A 70 -10.46 -0.61 10.47
CA PRO A 70 -9.89 0.71 10.61
C PRO A 70 -10.85 1.68 11.33
N PRO A 71 -10.34 2.75 11.95
CA PRO A 71 -11.18 3.82 12.46
C PRO A 71 -12.08 4.40 11.35
N GLU A 72 -13.31 4.72 11.68
CA GLU A 72 -14.30 5.23 10.70
C GLU A 72 -13.79 6.48 9.96
N ASP A 73 -13.16 7.40 10.67
CA ASP A 73 -12.62 8.65 10.10
C ASP A 73 -11.41 8.43 9.18
N ASP A 74 -10.79 7.26 9.23
CA ASP A 74 -9.61 6.93 8.44
C ASP A 74 -9.94 6.02 7.24
N PHE A 75 -11.18 5.58 7.13
CA PHE A 75 -11.63 4.69 6.05
C PHE A 75 -12.46 5.46 5.01
N LEU A 76 -12.03 5.37 3.75
CA LEU A 76 -12.73 5.93 2.60
C LEU A 76 -13.32 4.79 1.77
N LEU A 77 -14.64 4.67 1.80
CA LEU A 77 -15.40 3.67 1.06
C LEU A 77 -15.74 4.20 -0.33
N GLY A 78 -15.18 3.61 -1.38
CA GLY A 78 -15.48 4.02 -2.75
C GLY A 78 -14.46 3.53 -3.77
N GLU A 79 -14.60 4.01 -4.99
CA GLU A 79 -13.65 3.75 -6.07
C GLU A 79 -12.31 4.43 -5.76
N ALA A 80 -11.21 3.75 -6.11
CA ALA A 80 -9.87 4.18 -5.72
C ALA A 80 -9.52 5.59 -6.22
N ASP A 81 -9.79 5.89 -7.47
CA ASP A 81 -9.51 7.21 -8.07
C ASP A 81 -10.30 8.34 -7.39
N ASP A 82 -11.58 8.12 -7.12
CA ASP A 82 -12.43 9.09 -6.42
C ASP A 82 -11.91 9.33 -5.00
N MET A 83 -11.59 8.27 -4.27
CA MET A 83 -11.13 8.36 -2.89
C MET A 83 -9.71 8.92 -2.76
N LEU A 84 -8.82 8.62 -3.70
CA LEU A 84 -7.51 9.25 -3.78
C LEU A 84 -7.62 10.76 -4.06
N THR A 85 -8.52 11.15 -4.94
CA THR A 85 -8.82 12.56 -5.24
C THR A 85 -9.39 13.27 -4.01
N GLU A 86 -10.34 12.66 -3.32
CA GLU A 86 -10.91 13.15 -2.06
C GLU A 86 -9.82 13.37 -1.00
N LEU A 87 -8.93 12.37 -0.83
CA LEU A 87 -7.85 12.43 0.14
C LEU A 87 -6.83 13.53 -0.19
N ALA A 88 -6.52 13.71 -1.47
CA ALA A 88 -5.68 14.81 -1.93
C ALA A 88 -6.32 16.19 -1.64
N SER A 89 -7.63 16.32 -1.82
CA SER A 89 -8.35 17.55 -1.51
C SER A 89 -8.31 17.93 -0.03
N ARG A 90 -8.12 16.96 0.85
CA ARG A 90 -7.94 17.18 2.30
C ARG A 90 -6.52 17.64 2.67
N GLY A 91 -5.61 17.69 1.72
CA GLY A 91 -4.21 18.06 1.95
C GLY A 91 -3.38 16.97 2.63
N ALA A 92 -3.86 15.73 2.65
CA ALA A 92 -3.12 14.61 3.25
C ALA A 92 -1.82 14.34 2.49
N LYS A 93 -0.75 14.00 3.23
CA LYS A 93 0.55 13.65 2.66
C LYS A 93 1.06 12.35 3.27
N MET A 94 1.42 11.42 2.38
CA MET A 94 1.84 10.08 2.73
C MET A 94 3.36 9.93 2.67
N VAL A 95 3.93 9.35 3.70
CA VAL A 95 5.35 8.94 3.70
C VAL A 95 5.50 7.51 3.21
N LEU A 96 4.45 6.71 3.36
CA LEU A 96 4.38 5.33 2.91
C LEU A 96 3.00 5.05 2.31
N ALA A 97 2.97 4.44 1.12
CA ALA A 97 1.77 3.88 0.54
C ALA A 97 1.96 2.38 0.27
N HIS A 98 0.95 1.59 0.56
CA HIS A 98 0.90 0.18 0.24
C HIS A 98 -0.24 -0.08 -0.75
N TYR A 99 0.12 -0.61 -1.91
CA TYR A 99 -0.81 -0.94 -3.00
C TYR A 99 -0.94 -2.46 -3.09
N ASP A 100 -2.01 -3.00 -2.57
CA ASP A 100 -2.21 -4.45 -2.49
C ASP A 100 -3.63 -4.85 -2.88
N PHE A 101 -4.00 -4.61 -4.13
CA PHE A 101 -5.22 -5.14 -4.69
C PHE A 101 -5.07 -5.46 -6.19
N GLY A 102 -5.97 -6.24 -6.73
CA GLY A 102 -5.99 -6.59 -8.14
C GLY A 102 -7.23 -7.41 -8.48
N PHE A 103 -7.45 -7.57 -9.78
CA PHE A 103 -8.54 -8.38 -10.33
C PHE A 103 -8.16 -9.85 -10.49
N GLY A 104 -6.87 -10.18 -10.27
CA GLY A 104 -6.33 -11.52 -10.51
C GLY A 104 -6.02 -11.81 -11.98
N VAL A 105 -6.05 -10.80 -12.84
CA VAL A 105 -5.68 -10.86 -14.26
C VAL A 105 -4.54 -9.88 -14.49
N LYS A 106 -3.36 -10.41 -14.79
CA LYS A 106 -2.10 -9.64 -14.83
C LYS A 106 -2.19 -8.39 -15.71
N GLU A 107 -2.75 -8.51 -16.90
CA GLU A 107 -2.86 -7.40 -17.84
C GLU A 107 -3.75 -6.28 -17.30
N LEU A 108 -4.88 -6.63 -16.69
CA LEU A 108 -5.80 -5.68 -16.07
C LEU A 108 -5.17 -5.03 -14.82
N ASP A 109 -4.43 -5.79 -14.04
CA ASP A 109 -3.78 -5.30 -12.84
C ASP A 109 -2.65 -4.30 -13.17
N VAL A 110 -1.88 -4.55 -14.22
CA VAL A 110 -0.86 -3.63 -14.75
C VAL A 110 -1.49 -2.34 -15.28
N GLU A 111 -2.57 -2.45 -16.04
CA GLU A 111 -3.31 -1.31 -16.57
C GLU A 111 -3.89 -0.44 -15.45
N GLU A 112 -4.48 -1.07 -14.42
CA GLU A 112 -5.04 -0.38 -13.27
C GLU A 112 -3.95 0.32 -12.43
N GLY A 113 -2.80 -0.31 -12.23
CA GLY A 113 -1.66 0.32 -11.57
C GLY A 113 -1.18 1.57 -12.29
N ALA A 114 -1.08 1.51 -13.60
CA ALA A 114 -0.72 2.67 -14.42
C ALA A 114 -1.80 3.77 -14.35
N ARG A 115 -3.08 3.39 -14.40
CA ARG A 115 -4.22 4.32 -14.30
C ARG A 115 -4.26 5.07 -12.96
N LEU A 116 -3.98 4.38 -11.86
CA LEU A 116 -4.05 4.96 -10.52
C LEU A 116 -2.79 5.75 -10.12
N SER A 117 -1.66 5.50 -10.75
CA SER A 117 -0.41 6.18 -10.42
C SER A 117 -0.50 7.72 -10.38
N PRO A 118 -1.16 8.41 -11.35
CA PRO A 118 -1.33 9.86 -11.31
C PRO A 118 -2.18 10.37 -10.12
N PHE A 119 -3.04 9.53 -9.56
CA PHE A 119 -3.85 9.86 -8.39
C PHE A 119 -3.09 9.64 -7.08
N ILE A 120 -2.15 8.70 -7.06
CA ILE A 120 -1.28 8.43 -5.91
C ILE A 120 -0.19 9.51 -5.78
N ALA A 121 0.39 9.94 -6.89
CA ALA A 121 1.54 10.84 -6.91
C ALA A 121 1.33 12.13 -6.10
N PRO A 122 0.21 12.87 -6.20
CA PRO A 122 -0.02 14.09 -5.43
C PRO A 122 -0.09 13.88 -3.93
N LEU A 123 -0.42 12.66 -3.49
CA LEU A 123 -0.52 12.30 -2.09
C LEU A 123 0.83 12.02 -1.45
N MET A 124 1.83 11.65 -2.24
CA MET A 124 3.12 11.26 -1.69
C MET A 124 3.94 12.45 -1.23
N HIS A 125 4.53 12.32 -0.05
CA HIS A 125 5.60 13.21 0.39
C HIS A 125 6.84 12.99 -0.50
N PRO A 126 7.58 14.03 -0.89
CA PRO A 126 8.82 13.85 -1.64
C PRO A 126 9.76 12.85 -0.95
N GLY A 127 10.25 11.87 -1.68
CA GLY A 127 11.10 10.81 -1.13
C GLY A 127 10.37 9.72 -0.35
N GLY A 128 9.05 9.81 -0.21
CA GLY A 128 8.22 8.77 0.39
C GLY A 128 8.28 7.46 -0.39
N LEU A 129 7.94 6.36 0.27
CA LEU A 129 8.02 5.03 -0.29
C LEU A 129 6.65 4.48 -0.68
N ILE A 130 6.63 3.68 -1.74
CA ILE A 130 5.47 2.89 -2.15
C ILE A 130 5.89 1.43 -2.22
N VAL A 131 5.15 0.57 -1.54
CA VAL A 131 5.25 -0.89 -1.64
C VAL A 131 4.06 -1.39 -2.46
N SER A 132 4.31 -2.08 -3.55
CA SER A 132 3.24 -2.42 -4.50
C SER A 132 3.33 -3.85 -4.99
N GLN A 133 2.17 -4.51 -5.10
CA GLN A 133 2.05 -5.77 -5.84
C GLN A 133 2.09 -5.56 -7.35
N GLN A 134 1.70 -4.38 -7.82
CA GLN A 134 1.54 -4.09 -9.24
C GLN A 134 2.57 -3.06 -9.70
N PRO A 135 2.99 -3.11 -10.98
CA PRO A 135 3.79 -2.03 -11.54
C PRO A 135 3.06 -0.69 -11.50
N LEU A 136 3.77 0.34 -11.09
CA LEU A 136 3.30 1.73 -11.08
C LEU A 136 4.17 2.57 -11.99
N ILE A 137 3.65 3.69 -12.48
CA ILE A 137 4.35 4.62 -13.35
C ILE A 137 4.56 5.98 -12.67
N GLY A 138 5.57 6.73 -13.10
CA GLY A 138 5.86 8.08 -12.56
C GLY A 138 6.62 8.08 -11.22
N PHE A 139 7.06 6.93 -10.75
CA PHE A 139 7.87 6.76 -9.54
C PHE A 139 9.20 6.09 -9.89
N THR A 140 10.22 6.32 -9.09
CA THR A 140 11.52 5.67 -9.26
C THR A 140 11.51 4.30 -8.57
N GLN A 141 11.64 3.24 -9.35
CA GLN A 141 11.77 1.90 -8.78
C GLN A 141 13.11 1.76 -8.05
N ILE A 142 13.07 1.19 -6.86
CA ILE A 142 14.23 0.96 -6.01
C ILE A 142 14.31 -0.52 -5.62
N THR A 143 15.48 -0.93 -5.14
CA THR A 143 15.67 -2.28 -4.59
C THR A 143 15.09 -2.35 -3.19
N GLY A 144 14.25 -3.34 -2.94
CA GLY A 144 13.73 -3.67 -1.61
C GLY A 144 14.66 -4.58 -0.83
N PRO A 145 14.19 -5.18 0.28
CA PRO A 145 15.00 -6.09 1.08
C PRO A 145 15.36 -7.38 0.33
N ASP A 146 16.55 -7.91 0.58
CA ASP A 146 17.10 -9.12 -0.08
C ASP A 146 16.28 -10.40 0.20
N THR A 147 15.42 -10.38 1.22
CA THR A 147 14.56 -11.49 1.61
C THR A 147 13.35 -11.67 0.69
N ILE A 148 13.08 -10.70 -0.18
CA ILE A 148 11.93 -10.70 -1.08
C ILE A 148 12.39 -10.90 -2.53
N ASP A 149 11.75 -11.83 -3.23
CA ASP A 149 11.88 -11.97 -4.66
C ASP A 149 11.49 -10.65 -5.37
N PRO A 150 12.38 -10.06 -6.19
CA PRO A 150 12.12 -8.78 -6.86
C PRO A 150 10.86 -8.75 -7.73
N GLU A 151 10.37 -9.91 -8.18
CA GLU A 151 9.14 -10.01 -8.96
C GLU A 151 7.87 -10.09 -8.09
N ARG A 152 8.04 -10.29 -6.77
CA ARG A 152 6.92 -10.52 -5.85
C ARG A 152 6.31 -9.25 -5.32
N TYR A 153 7.17 -8.27 -4.96
CA TYR A 153 6.83 -6.94 -4.50
C TYR A 153 7.73 -5.92 -5.15
N LEU A 154 7.15 -4.82 -5.53
CA LEU A 154 7.84 -3.70 -6.16
C LEU A 154 7.92 -2.54 -5.16
N PHE A 155 9.06 -1.89 -5.16
CA PHE A 155 9.36 -0.79 -4.25
C PHE A 155 9.67 0.46 -5.07
N TYR A 156 9.05 1.57 -4.71
CA TYR A 156 9.21 2.83 -5.42
C TYR A 156 9.49 3.96 -4.45
N ARG A 157 10.19 4.98 -4.95
CA ARG A 157 10.39 6.26 -4.29
C ARG A 157 9.63 7.34 -5.06
N ALA A 158 8.87 8.14 -4.33
CA ALA A 158 8.21 9.30 -4.89
C ALA A 158 9.22 10.43 -5.21
N PRO A 159 9.01 11.17 -6.31
CA PRO A 159 9.85 12.29 -6.68
C PRO A 159 9.81 13.44 -5.69
#